data_49d6ff572cb0bfabe084888ff221bcc1
#
_entry.id   49d6ff572cb0bfabe084888ff221bcc1
#
_cell.length_a   1.000
_cell.length_b   1.000
_cell.length_c   1.000
_cell.angle_alpha   90.00
_cell.angle_beta   90.00
_cell.angle_gamma   90.00
#
_symmetry.space_group_name_H-M   'P 1'
#
loop_
_entity.id
_entity.type
_entity.pdbx_description
1 polymer ?
#
loop_
_entity_poly.entity_id
_entity_poly.type
_entity_poly.pdbx_seq_one_letter_code
_entity_poly.pdbx_strand_id
1 'polypeptide(L)'
;RGPASLDVLRFVRSLGPAVRMVLGNHDLHLLAVYAGISRNKPKDRITPLLEAPDADELINWLRRQPVLQVDDEQKLVMAHAGITPQWDIDTAKMCAREVEAVLSSDSYPLFLDAMYGDMPNNWTPELSGLARLRFSTNALTRMRYCFPNGQLDMICKDAPGTAPAPLKPWFELPRL
;
A
#
# COMPACT_ATOMS: atom_id res chain seq x y z
N ARG A 1 -3.11 -7.32 10.99
CA ARG A 1 -4.13 -8.34 11.38
C ARG A 1 -3.82 -9.04 12.70
N GLY A 2 -3.09 -8.44 13.58
CA GLY A 2 -2.80 -9.01 14.88
C GLY A 2 -4.00 -8.89 15.84
N PRO A 3 -3.96 -9.59 16.99
CA PRO A 3 -5.06 -9.56 17.96
C PRO A 3 -5.17 -8.24 18.73
N ALA A 4 -4.19 -7.36 18.63
CA ALA A 4 -4.10 -6.10 19.36
C ALA A 4 -4.00 -4.88 18.44
N SER A 5 -4.68 -4.90 17.28
CA SER A 5 -4.58 -3.83 16.28
C SER A 5 -4.89 -2.44 16.85
N LEU A 6 -5.90 -2.31 17.70
CA LEU A 6 -6.25 -1.05 18.34
C LEU A 6 -5.12 -0.51 19.21
N ASP A 7 -4.56 -1.36 20.08
CA ASP A 7 -3.47 -0.98 20.98
C ASP A 7 -2.21 -0.59 20.20
N VAL A 8 -1.89 -1.34 19.15
CA VAL A 8 -0.74 -1.05 18.28
C VAL A 8 -0.91 0.30 17.60
N LEU A 9 -2.08 0.57 17.05
CA LEU A 9 -2.34 1.83 16.36
C LEU A 9 -2.23 3.02 17.30
N ARG A 10 -2.80 2.90 18.50
CA ARG A 10 -2.70 3.95 19.54
C ARG A 10 -1.25 4.20 19.93
N PHE A 11 -0.50 3.11 20.11
CA PHE A 11 0.91 3.20 20.49
C PHE A 11 1.75 3.87 19.42
N VAL A 12 1.63 3.43 18.16
CA VAL A 12 2.38 4.02 17.04
C VAL A 12 2.05 5.50 16.90
N ARG A 13 0.77 5.85 16.98
CA ARG A 13 0.36 7.26 16.92
C ARG A 13 0.97 8.08 18.06
N SER A 14 1.03 7.53 19.26
CA SER A 14 1.56 8.23 20.43
C SER A 14 3.04 8.56 20.33
N LEU A 15 3.79 7.78 19.54
CA LEU A 15 5.22 8.00 19.33
C LEU A 15 5.50 9.20 18.39
N GLY A 16 4.51 9.64 17.63
CA GLY A 16 4.63 10.80 16.76
C GLY A 16 5.82 10.74 15.82
N PRO A 17 6.65 11.81 15.75
CA PRO A 17 7.77 11.86 14.80
C PRO A 17 8.91 10.89 15.16
N ALA A 18 8.89 10.24 16.31
CA ALA A 18 9.88 9.23 16.67
C ALA A 18 9.75 7.95 15.86
N VAL A 19 8.62 7.74 15.17
CA VAL A 19 8.33 6.57 14.35
C VAL A 19 8.13 6.96 12.91
N ARG A 20 8.75 6.20 12.01
CA ARG A 20 8.45 6.25 10.58
C ARG A 20 7.69 4.99 10.21
N MET A 21 6.61 5.15 9.46
CA MET A 21 5.79 4.04 8.99
C MET A 21 5.40 4.24 7.53
N VAL A 22 4.94 3.18 6.91
CA VAL A 22 4.28 3.22 5.60
C VAL A 22 3.00 2.41 5.66
N LEU A 23 2.01 2.80 4.87
CA LEU A 23 0.76 2.06 4.75
C LEU A 23 0.98 0.81 3.91
N GLY A 24 0.41 -0.29 4.37
CA GLY A 24 0.34 -1.55 3.64
C GLY A 24 -1.08 -1.85 3.16
N ASN A 25 -1.24 -2.96 2.44
CA ASN A 25 -2.54 -3.37 1.90
C ASN A 25 -3.58 -3.61 3.00
N HIS A 26 -3.17 -4.11 4.16
CA HIS A 26 -4.10 -4.31 5.29
C HIS A 26 -4.55 -2.99 5.88
N ASP A 27 -3.71 -1.97 5.89
CA ASP A 27 -4.09 -0.63 6.34
C ASP A 27 -5.12 -0.02 5.41
N LEU A 28 -4.92 -0.15 4.10
CA LEU A 28 -5.88 0.34 3.11
C LEU A 28 -7.21 -0.41 3.22
N HIS A 29 -7.17 -1.72 3.48
CA HIS A 29 -8.37 -2.51 3.72
C HIS A 29 -9.12 -2.03 4.96
N LEU A 30 -8.40 -1.73 6.05
CA LEU A 30 -9.01 -1.16 7.25
C LEU A 30 -9.73 0.15 6.94
N LEU A 31 -9.10 1.05 6.19
CA LEU A 31 -9.73 2.29 5.77
C LEU A 31 -11.00 2.05 4.94
N ALA A 32 -10.97 1.06 4.05
CA ALA A 32 -12.11 0.69 3.22
C ALA A 32 -13.27 0.11 4.06
N VAL A 33 -12.96 -0.70 5.05
CA VAL A 33 -13.98 -1.24 5.97
C VAL A 33 -14.59 -0.12 6.80
N TYR A 34 -13.76 0.78 7.34
CA TYR A 34 -14.25 1.93 8.11
C TYR A 34 -15.16 2.83 7.28
N ALA A 35 -14.83 3.05 6.01
CA ALA A 35 -15.64 3.87 5.09
C ALA A 35 -16.90 3.16 4.59
N GLY A 36 -17.12 1.89 4.97
CA GLY A 36 -18.28 1.12 4.52
C GLY A 36 -18.14 0.53 3.11
N ILE A 37 -16.95 0.59 2.52
CA ILE A 37 -16.67 0.09 1.16
C ILE A 37 -16.49 -1.42 1.15
N SER A 38 -15.78 -1.95 2.15
CA SER A 38 -15.48 -3.38 2.26
C SER A 38 -16.13 -3.98 3.50
N ARG A 39 -16.32 -5.31 3.44
CA ARG A 39 -16.91 -6.04 4.56
C ARG A 39 -15.87 -6.32 5.63
N ASN A 40 -16.25 -6.07 6.90
CA ASN A 40 -15.46 -6.50 8.06
C ASN A 40 -15.62 -8.01 8.22
N LYS A 41 -14.50 -8.74 8.11
CA LYS A 41 -14.47 -10.19 8.29
C LYS A 41 -13.86 -10.53 9.64
N PRO A 42 -14.33 -11.58 10.35
CA PRO A 42 -13.79 -11.94 11.67
C PRO A 42 -12.27 -12.15 11.65
N LYS A 43 -11.71 -12.68 10.58
CA LYS A 43 -10.26 -12.88 10.45
C LYS A 43 -9.46 -11.59 10.45
N ASP A 44 -10.07 -10.46 10.17
CA ASP A 44 -9.39 -9.15 10.13
C ASP A 44 -9.09 -8.63 11.53
N ARG A 45 -9.86 -9.06 12.53
CA ARG A 45 -9.67 -8.72 13.96
C ARG A 45 -9.63 -7.21 14.23
N ILE A 46 -10.46 -6.45 13.52
CA ILE A 46 -10.47 -4.98 13.59
C ILE A 46 -11.72 -4.41 14.28
N THR A 47 -12.65 -5.26 14.69
CA THR A 47 -13.89 -4.83 15.34
C THR A 47 -13.64 -3.92 16.56
N PRO A 48 -12.71 -4.24 17.48
CA PRO A 48 -12.44 -3.35 18.61
C PRO A 48 -11.97 -1.96 18.18
N LEU A 49 -11.20 -1.89 17.08
CA LEU A 49 -10.74 -0.61 16.54
C LEU A 49 -11.90 0.19 15.96
N LEU A 50 -12.79 -0.46 15.18
CA LEU A 50 -13.94 0.20 14.57
C LEU A 50 -14.93 0.73 15.62
N GLU A 51 -15.04 0.06 16.77
CA GLU A 51 -15.94 0.42 17.86
C GLU A 51 -15.32 1.35 18.90
N ALA A 52 -14.03 1.66 18.79
CA ALA A 52 -13.32 2.49 19.76
C ALA A 52 -13.85 3.93 19.75
N PRO A 53 -13.89 4.61 20.92
CA PRO A 53 -14.33 5.99 21.00
C PRO A 53 -13.50 6.95 20.15
N ASP A 54 -12.22 6.64 19.96
CA ASP A 54 -11.25 7.43 19.17
C ASP A 54 -11.05 6.88 17.76
N ALA A 55 -11.95 6.03 17.25
CA ALA A 55 -11.83 5.41 15.93
C ALA A 55 -11.67 6.47 14.83
N ASP A 56 -12.49 7.51 14.82
CA ASP A 56 -12.44 8.55 13.80
C ASP A 56 -11.09 9.26 13.79
N GLU A 57 -10.54 9.57 14.95
CA GLU A 57 -9.23 10.21 15.06
C GLU A 57 -8.12 9.30 14.56
N LEU A 58 -8.15 8.01 14.93
CA LEU A 58 -7.16 7.04 14.50
C LEU A 58 -7.19 6.83 13.00
N ILE A 59 -8.38 6.72 12.41
CA ILE A 59 -8.55 6.55 10.97
C ILE A 59 -8.09 7.79 10.22
N ASN A 60 -8.45 8.99 10.69
CA ASN A 60 -8.00 10.23 10.06
C ASN A 60 -6.50 10.42 10.13
N TRP A 61 -5.88 9.99 11.23
CA TRP A 61 -4.43 9.98 11.34
C TRP A 61 -3.81 8.95 10.39
N LEU A 62 -4.34 7.72 10.36
CA LEU A 62 -3.80 6.62 9.56
C LEU A 62 -3.83 6.95 8.05
N ARG A 63 -4.93 7.46 7.55
CA ARG A 63 -5.07 7.75 6.11
C ARG A 63 -4.16 8.89 5.62
N ARG A 64 -3.54 9.63 6.52
CA ARG A 64 -2.56 10.66 6.20
C ARG A 64 -1.12 10.19 6.27
N GLN A 65 -0.91 8.91 6.58
CA GLN A 65 0.43 8.35 6.61
C GLN A 65 0.93 8.04 5.20
N PRO A 66 2.26 8.04 4.98
CA PRO A 66 2.81 7.80 3.65
C PRO A 66 2.72 6.34 3.23
N VAL A 67 2.76 6.11 1.92
CA VAL A 67 2.92 4.78 1.33
C VAL A 67 4.37 4.51 0.93
N LEU A 68 5.21 5.53 0.93
CA LEU A 68 6.63 5.45 0.63
C LEU A 68 7.39 6.45 1.48
N GLN A 69 8.47 6.00 2.12
CA GLN A 69 9.42 6.85 2.83
C GLN A 69 10.78 6.76 2.14
N VAL A 70 11.39 7.91 1.91
CA VAL A 70 12.75 7.99 1.35
C VAL A 70 13.58 8.88 2.25
N ASP A 71 14.73 8.37 2.69
CA ASP A 71 15.72 9.12 3.44
C ASP A 71 16.97 9.25 2.56
N ASP A 72 17.17 10.44 1.98
CA ASP A 72 18.26 10.70 1.06
C ASP A 72 19.63 10.71 1.78
N GLU A 73 19.66 11.12 3.05
CA GLU A 73 20.91 11.16 3.83
C GLU A 73 21.42 9.75 4.13
N GLN A 74 20.52 8.87 4.57
CA GLN A 74 20.86 7.48 4.90
C GLN A 74 20.71 6.54 3.71
N LYS A 75 20.23 7.02 2.57
CA LYS A 75 19.96 6.25 1.36
C LYS A 75 19.03 5.06 1.63
N LEU A 76 18.02 5.30 2.45
CA LEU A 76 17.01 4.30 2.80
C LEU A 76 15.71 4.57 2.06
N VAL A 77 15.07 3.49 1.63
CA VAL A 77 13.75 3.51 1.03
C VAL A 77 12.87 2.49 1.75
N MET A 78 11.68 2.90 2.15
CA MET A 78 10.74 2.03 2.83
C MET A 78 9.39 2.05 2.11
N ALA A 79 8.94 0.88 1.70
CA ALA A 79 7.61 0.63 1.16
C ALA A 79 7.13 -0.72 1.68
N HIS A 80 5.81 -0.92 1.79
CA HIS A 80 5.27 -2.17 2.33
C HIS A 80 5.61 -3.37 1.46
N ALA A 81 5.38 -3.29 0.15
CA ALA A 81 5.67 -4.37 -0.78
C ALA A 81 7.02 -4.20 -1.48
N GLY A 82 7.35 -3.01 -1.94
CA GLY A 82 8.59 -2.72 -2.63
C GLY A 82 8.46 -1.59 -3.65
N ILE A 83 9.46 -1.50 -4.51
CA ILE A 83 9.51 -0.54 -5.62
C ILE A 83 9.55 -1.35 -6.91
N THR A 84 8.55 -1.16 -7.78
CA THR A 84 8.51 -1.91 -9.04
C THR A 84 9.77 -1.67 -9.87
N PRO A 85 10.32 -2.72 -10.54
CA PRO A 85 11.48 -2.57 -11.40
C PRO A 85 11.31 -1.57 -12.54
N GLN A 86 10.07 -1.23 -12.90
CA GLN A 86 9.77 -0.29 -13.98
C GLN A 86 9.88 1.18 -13.57
N TRP A 87 10.11 1.47 -12.28
CA TRP A 87 10.26 2.83 -11.77
C TRP A 87 11.70 3.14 -11.38
N ASP A 88 12.14 4.36 -11.65
CA ASP A 88 13.23 4.97 -10.92
C ASP A 88 12.71 5.54 -9.60
N ILE A 89 13.61 6.05 -8.76
CA ILE A 89 13.21 6.54 -7.44
C ILE A 89 12.35 7.81 -7.53
N ASP A 90 12.59 8.65 -8.50
CA ASP A 90 11.80 9.89 -8.67
C ASP A 90 10.37 9.57 -9.12
N THR A 91 10.20 8.63 -10.03
CA THR A 91 8.88 8.14 -10.43
C THR A 91 8.15 7.49 -9.26
N ALA A 92 8.85 6.69 -8.46
CA ALA A 92 8.28 6.08 -7.26
C ALA A 92 7.76 7.15 -6.28
N LYS A 93 8.56 8.18 -6.01
CA LYS A 93 8.15 9.30 -5.15
C LYS A 93 6.93 10.01 -5.70
N MET A 94 6.92 10.32 -6.98
CA MET A 94 5.80 11.01 -7.63
C MET A 94 4.51 10.22 -7.49
N CYS A 95 4.54 8.95 -7.84
CA CYS A 95 3.37 8.07 -7.75
C CYS A 95 2.90 7.88 -6.31
N ALA A 96 3.83 7.76 -5.37
CA ALA A 96 3.48 7.66 -3.95
C ALA A 96 2.78 8.93 -3.44
N ARG A 97 3.29 10.11 -3.79
CA ARG A 97 2.67 11.38 -3.37
C ARG A 97 1.27 11.54 -3.96
N GLU A 98 1.03 11.05 -5.17
CA GLU A 98 -0.30 11.05 -5.78
C GLU A 98 -1.30 10.20 -4.99
N VAL A 99 -0.91 9.00 -4.60
CA VAL A 99 -1.74 8.11 -3.78
C VAL A 99 -2.01 8.73 -2.41
N GLU A 100 -0.99 9.26 -1.77
CA GLU A 100 -1.11 9.93 -0.46
C GLU A 100 -2.05 11.13 -0.51
N ALA A 101 -1.99 11.90 -1.59
CA ALA A 101 -2.85 13.06 -1.76
C ALA A 101 -4.33 12.67 -1.79
N VAL A 102 -4.70 11.62 -2.49
CA VAL A 102 -6.09 11.18 -2.57
C VAL A 102 -6.56 10.53 -1.25
N LEU A 103 -5.68 9.79 -0.56
CA LEU A 103 -6.00 9.22 0.75
C LEU A 103 -6.21 10.30 1.82
N SER A 104 -5.50 11.42 1.71
CA SER A 104 -5.63 12.55 2.64
C SER A 104 -6.81 13.46 2.31
N SER A 105 -7.39 13.33 1.12
CA SER A 105 -8.53 14.13 0.68
C SER A 105 -9.86 13.58 1.19
N ASP A 106 -10.90 14.40 1.10
CA ASP A 106 -12.26 13.96 1.44
C ASP A 106 -12.81 12.93 0.44
N SER A 107 -12.18 12.78 -0.72
CA SER A 107 -12.56 11.81 -1.75
C SER A 107 -11.96 10.42 -1.51
N TYR A 108 -11.30 10.19 -0.37
CA TYR A 108 -10.65 8.90 -0.11
C TYR A 108 -11.60 7.69 -0.21
N PRO A 109 -12.89 7.77 0.19
CA PRO A 109 -13.79 6.61 0.03
C PRO A 109 -13.99 6.21 -1.44
N LEU A 110 -14.07 7.17 -2.34
CA LEU A 110 -14.20 6.90 -3.78
C LEU A 110 -12.97 6.19 -4.32
N PHE A 111 -11.78 6.61 -3.91
CA PHE A 111 -10.55 5.94 -4.29
C PHE A 111 -10.49 4.52 -3.73
N LEU A 112 -10.83 4.33 -2.46
CA LEU A 112 -10.80 3.01 -1.83
C LEU A 112 -11.76 2.03 -2.51
N ASP A 113 -12.91 2.51 -2.97
CA ASP A 113 -13.84 1.70 -3.76
C ASP A 113 -13.22 1.29 -5.11
N ALA A 114 -12.49 2.21 -5.74
CA ALA A 114 -11.89 1.99 -7.05
C ALA A 114 -10.52 1.30 -7.02
N MET A 115 -9.87 1.18 -5.86
CA MET A 115 -8.51 0.64 -5.77
C MET A 115 -8.45 -0.88 -5.95
N TYR A 116 -9.55 -1.58 -5.67
CA TYR A 116 -9.58 -3.03 -5.78
C TYR A 116 -9.50 -3.46 -7.23
N GLY A 117 -8.70 -4.49 -7.50
CA GLY A 117 -8.50 -5.02 -8.82
C GLY A 117 -7.01 -5.13 -9.14
N ASP A 118 -6.70 -5.97 -10.12
CA ASP A 118 -5.31 -6.30 -10.46
C ASP A 118 -4.80 -5.54 -11.69
N MET A 119 -5.70 -4.85 -12.40
CA MET A 119 -5.34 -4.14 -13.62
C MET A 119 -5.45 -2.63 -13.44
N PRO A 120 -4.60 -1.85 -14.09
CA PRO A 120 -3.50 -2.29 -14.96
C PRO A 120 -2.35 -2.89 -14.15
N ASN A 121 -1.62 -3.81 -14.75
CA ASN A 121 -0.47 -4.47 -14.12
C ASN A 121 0.86 -4.17 -14.82
N ASN A 122 0.85 -3.24 -15.76
CA ASN A 122 2.03 -2.80 -16.49
C ASN A 122 2.14 -1.29 -16.43
N TRP A 123 3.35 -0.80 -16.13
CA TRP A 123 3.60 0.63 -16.05
C TRP A 123 3.83 1.23 -17.42
N THR A 124 3.23 2.38 -17.65
CA THR A 124 3.62 3.31 -18.73
C THR A 124 3.49 4.74 -18.21
N PRO A 125 4.33 5.69 -18.71
CA PRO A 125 4.21 7.09 -18.31
C PRO A 125 2.87 7.72 -18.72
N GLU A 126 2.15 7.12 -19.67
CA GLU A 126 0.85 7.59 -20.14
C GLU A 126 -0.31 7.20 -19.20
N LEU A 127 -0.07 6.33 -18.22
CA LEU A 127 -1.09 6.02 -17.25
C LEU A 127 -1.54 7.29 -16.51
N SER A 128 -2.85 7.43 -16.35
CA SER A 128 -3.45 8.60 -15.71
C SER A 128 -4.68 8.22 -14.89
N GLY A 129 -5.16 9.13 -14.05
CA GLY A 129 -6.39 8.96 -13.28
C GLY A 129 -6.37 7.73 -12.37
N LEU A 130 -7.53 7.08 -12.24
CA LEU A 130 -7.69 5.91 -11.36
C LEU A 130 -6.82 4.73 -11.78
N ALA A 131 -6.57 4.53 -13.08
CA ALA A 131 -5.70 3.46 -13.56
C ALA A 131 -4.28 3.63 -13.02
N ARG A 132 -3.75 4.84 -13.04
CA ARG A 132 -2.42 5.16 -12.51
C ARG A 132 -2.38 4.99 -11.00
N LEU A 133 -3.38 5.47 -10.29
CA LEU A 133 -3.46 5.33 -8.82
C LEU A 133 -3.56 3.85 -8.41
N ARG A 134 -4.34 3.06 -9.15
CA ARG A 134 -4.47 1.63 -8.86
C ARG A 134 -3.16 0.88 -9.10
N PHE A 135 -2.48 1.15 -10.20
CA PHE A 135 -1.17 0.56 -10.46
C PHE A 135 -0.19 0.90 -9.33
N SER A 136 -0.09 2.17 -8.96
CA SER A 136 0.82 2.64 -7.92
C SER A 136 0.52 1.99 -6.57
N THR A 137 -0.75 1.91 -6.21
CA THR A 137 -1.18 1.27 -4.96
C THR A 137 -0.82 -0.21 -4.94
N ASN A 138 -1.08 -0.92 -6.02
CA ASN A 138 -0.76 -2.35 -6.13
C ASN A 138 0.76 -2.58 -6.08
N ALA A 139 1.54 -1.77 -6.78
CA ALA A 139 2.99 -1.89 -6.77
C ALA A 139 3.57 -1.67 -5.37
N LEU A 140 3.13 -0.62 -4.67
CA LEU A 140 3.68 -0.23 -3.37
C LEU A 140 3.18 -1.11 -2.22
N THR A 141 2.00 -1.71 -2.33
CA THR A 141 1.38 -2.40 -1.20
C THR A 141 1.11 -3.90 -1.41
N ARG A 142 1.12 -4.40 -2.65
CA ARG A 142 0.75 -5.79 -2.94
C ARG A 142 1.77 -6.57 -3.76
N MET A 143 2.67 -5.92 -4.45
CA MET A 143 3.60 -6.56 -5.39
C MET A 143 4.45 -7.65 -4.70
N ARG A 144 4.54 -8.82 -5.35
CA ARG A 144 5.45 -9.91 -4.95
C ARG A 144 6.30 -10.38 -6.11
N TYR A 145 5.67 -10.73 -7.22
CA TYR A 145 6.31 -11.31 -8.40
C TYR A 145 6.07 -10.46 -9.63
N CYS A 146 7.01 -10.54 -10.55
CA CYS A 146 6.95 -9.87 -11.84
C CYS A 146 7.32 -10.84 -12.96
N PHE A 147 6.80 -10.55 -14.15
CA PHE A 147 7.30 -11.16 -15.38
C PHE A 147 8.65 -10.54 -15.75
N PRO A 148 9.44 -11.18 -16.64
CA PRO A 148 10.78 -10.68 -16.99
C PRO A 148 10.83 -9.22 -17.50
N ASN A 149 9.75 -8.73 -18.09
CA ASN A 149 9.64 -7.34 -18.54
C ASN A 149 9.27 -6.35 -17.43
N GLY A 150 9.13 -6.83 -16.19
CA GLY A 150 8.74 -6.00 -15.05
C GLY A 150 7.25 -5.89 -14.82
N GLN A 151 6.40 -6.42 -15.72
CA GLN A 151 4.95 -6.44 -15.53
C GLN A 151 4.59 -7.19 -14.25
N LEU A 152 3.65 -6.65 -13.46
CA LEU A 152 3.29 -7.26 -12.18
C LEU A 152 2.46 -8.53 -12.39
N ASP A 153 2.76 -9.56 -11.60
CA ASP A 153 1.86 -10.68 -11.39
C ASP A 153 1.16 -10.49 -10.03
N MET A 154 -0.16 -10.47 -10.03
CA MET A 154 -0.96 -10.22 -8.83
C MET A 154 -1.56 -11.49 -8.23
N ILE A 155 -1.25 -12.66 -8.79
CA ILE A 155 -1.88 -13.94 -8.45
C ILE A 155 -0.96 -14.82 -7.59
N CYS A 156 0.31 -14.94 -7.97
CA CYS A 156 1.25 -15.84 -7.29
C CYS A 156 1.59 -15.32 -5.89
N LYS A 157 1.45 -16.20 -4.90
CA LYS A 157 1.76 -15.92 -3.50
C LYS A 157 2.75 -16.94 -2.92
N ASP A 158 3.43 -17.69 -3.78
CA ASP A 158 4.39 -18.72 -3.37
C ASP A 158 5.60 -18.09 -2.69
N ALA A 159 6.33 -18.91 -1.93
CA ALA A 159 7.60 -18.49 -1.35
C ALA A 159 8.64 -18.23 -2.46
N PRO A 160 9.60 -17.31 -2.23
CA PRO A 160 10.68 -17.09 -3.19
C PRO A 160 11.42 -18.40 -3.52
N GLY A 161 11.68 -18.59 -4.81
CA GLY A 161 12.32 -19.81 -5.32
C GLY A 161 11.36 -20.92 -5.71
N THR A 162 10.07 -20.82 -5.37
CA THR A 162 9.06 -21.84 -5.71
C THR A 162 8.04 -21.34 -6.72
N ALA A 163 8.07 -20.06 -7.09
CA ALA A 163 7.15 -19.50 -8.07
C ALA A 163 7.38 -20.13 -9.46
N PRO A 164 6.30 -20.41 -10.23
CA PRO A 164 6.44 -20.99 -11.55
C PRO A 164 7.11 -20.03 -12.52
N ALA A 165 8.01 -20.55 -13.35
CA ALA A 165 8.63 -19.77 -14.41
C ALA A 165 7.54 -19.22 -15.35
N PRO A 166 7.71 -17.99 -15.90
CA PRO A 166 8.90 -17.11 -15.85
C PRO A 166 8.90 -16.10 -14.70
N LEU A 167 8.03 -16.24 -13.70
CA LEU A 167 7.90 -15.28 -12.61
C LEU A 167 9.16 -15.23 -11.75
N LYS A 168 9.54 -14.02 -11.34
CA LYS A 168 10.61 -13.77 -10.38
C LYS A 168 10.16 -12.79 -9.31
N PRO A 169 10.68 -12.92 -8.08
CA PRO A 169 10.49 -11.88 -7.08
C PRO A 169 10.91 -10.52 -7.64
N TRP A 170 10.17 -9.48 -7.30
CA TRP A 170 10.42 -8.14 -7.85
C TRP A 170 11.87 -7.67 -7.64
N PHE A 171 12.48 -8.05 -6.51
CA PHE A 171 13.82 -7.60 -6.14
C PHE A 171 14.95 -8.35 -6.89
N GLU A 172 14.62 -9.39 -7.63
CA GLU A 172 15.58 -10.13 -8.46
C GLU A 172 15.69 -9.56 -9.88
N LEU A 173 14.77 -8.69 -10.27
CA LEU A 173 14.78 -8.10 -11.60
C LEU A 173 15.63 -6.82 -11.62
N PRO A 174 16.39 -6.58 -12.73
CA PRO A 174 17.10 -5.32 -12.87
C PRO A 174 16.09 -4.17 -13.01
N ARG A 175 16.47 -3.02 -12.48
CA ARG A 175 15.64 -1.82 -12.62
C ARG A 175 15.80 -1.28 -14.04
N LEU A 176 14.66 -0.97 -14.64
CA LEU A 176 14.61 -0.46 -16.01
C LEU A 176 14.89 1.05 -16.08
#